data_6993a2d53229e6afe02040cd14eefea5
#
_entry.id   6993a2d53229e6afe02040cd14eefea5
#
_cell.length_a   1.000
_cell.length_b   1.000
_cell.length_c   1.000
_cell.angle_alpha   90.00
_cell.angle_beta   90.00
_cell.angle_gamma   90.00
#
_symmetry.space_group_name_H-M   'P 1'
#
loop_
_entity.id
_entity.type
_entity.pdbx_description
1 polymer ?
#
loop_
_entity_poly.entity_id
_entity_poly.type
_entity_poly.pdbx_seq_one_letter_code
_entity_poly.pdbx_strand_id
1 'polypeptide(L)'
;MPFEIIRGDITETKADAIVNTANPNPVIGSGADAGVHKKAGSKLLKARKRVRPISVGEAAITPAFDLDAKFVIHAVGPVWEGGEHGEEALLRRCYDNALALAAKKRCKSVAFPLLSAGNDGFPKAVALQIAVSAFSAFLVEHEMRIILVVFDRDAFTLSEKLFQSVQSYIDEHYIRRKLREEYAVAEDGDASYARRRERLDETGALPSLYIPLTPPQEDDDLLPDAAIMSPQETPPKSAKTAPIMRRKVVVPPPAASLEELLQKTDAGFSETLLKLIDRTGKKDAEIYKRANIDRKLFSKIRGNPSYKPSKPTALAFAIALELDLNETRDFIARAGYALSHSSKFDIIVEYFILQKNYNVIELNETLFAFDQPLIGA
;
A
#
# COMPACT_ATOMS: atom_id res chain seq x y z
N MET A 1 -10.47 -8.27 5.04
CA MET A 1 -9.07 -8.24 5.53
C MET A 1 -9.01 -8.65 6.98
N PRO A 2 -8.05 -9.48 7.38
CA PRO A 2 -7.81 -9.73 8.80
C PRO A 2 -7.21 -8.53 9.54
N PHE A 3 -6.40 -7.70 8.87
CA PHE A 3 -5.86 -6.45 9.42
C PHE A 3 -6.13 -5.26 8.49
N GLU A 4 -6.66 -4.17 9.06
CA GLU A 4 -6.99 -2.94 8.36
C GLU A 4 -6.46 -1.74 9.13
N ILE A 5 -6.07 -0.70 8.40
CA ILE A 5 -5.74 0.60 8.95
C ILE A 5 -6.76 1.58 8.39
N ILE A 6 -7.45 2.30 9.27
CA ILE A 6 -8.42 3.32 8.87
C ILE A 6 -8.12 4.64 9.58
N ARG A 7 -8.40 5.73 8.89
CA ARG A 7 -8.37 7.06 9.48
C ARG A 7 -9.78 7.45 9.93
N GLY A 8 -9.94 7.79 11.20
CA GLY A 8 -11.25 8.18 11.72
C GLY A 8 -11.33 8.24 13.24
N ASP A 9 -12.55 8.36 13.72
CA ASP A 9 -12.86 8.28 15.15
C ASP A 9 -13.19 6.83 15.53
N ILE A 10 -12.50 6.30 16.52
CA ILE A 10 -12.71 4.93 17.00
C ILE A 10 -14.14 4.74 17.55
N THR A 11 -14.77 5.79 18.05
CA THR A 11 -16.14 5.74 18.59
C THR A 11 -17.20 5.54 17.52
N GLU A 12 -16.88 5.85 16.26
CA GLU A 12 -17.75 5.64 15.10
C GLU A 12 -17.44 4.32 14.36
N THR A 13 -16.44 3.57 14.84
CA THR A 13 -15.99 2.34 14.20
C THR A 13 -16.88 1.17 14.63
N LYS A 14 -17.42 0.44 13.64
CA LYS A 14 -18.22 -0.75 13.88
C LYS A 14 -17.36 -1.99 14.06
N ALA A 15 -17.35 -2.55 15.26
CA ALA A 15 -16.62 -3.78 15.59
C ALA A 15 -17.30 -4.54 16.73
N ASP A 16 -17.00 -5.84 16.89
CA ASP A 16 -17.52 -6.61 18.06
C ASP A 16 -16.92 -6.08 19.38
N ALA A 17 -15.68 -5.61 19.37
CA ALA A 17 -15.06 -4.95 20.51
C ALA A 17 -14.31 -3.68 20.09
N ILE A 18 -14.34 -2.66 20.94
CA ILE A 18 -13.57 -1.44 20.81
C ILE A 18 -12.59 -1.39 21.97
N VAL A 19 -11.30 -1.19 21.67
CA VAL A 19 -10.27 -1.03 22.70
C VAL A 19 -10.19 0.44 23.08
N ASN A 20 -10.20 0.67 24.38
CA ASN A 20 -10.12 1.98 24.98
C ASN A 20 -8.79 2.15 25.71
N THR A 21 -8.12 3.29 25.51
CA THR A 21 -6.93 3.69 26.28
C THR A 21 -7.37 4.13 27.66
N ALA A 22 -7.32 3.24 28.64
CA ALA A 22 -7.89 3.47 29.95
C ALA A 22 -6.85 3.88 31.00
N ASN A 23 -7.28 4.61 32.02
CA ASN A 23 -6.48 4.82 33.21
C ASN A 23 -6.44 3.57 34.10
N PRO A 24 -5.38 3.37 34.91
CA PRO A 24 -5.33 2.31 35.92
C PRO A 24 -6.56 2.30 36.83
N ASN A 25 -6.93 3.47 37.35
CA ASN A 25 -8.13 3.67 38.16
C ASN A 25 -9.35 4.01 37.26
N PRO A 26 -10.57 3.72 37.71
CA PRO A 26 -11.79 3.96 36.93
C PRO A 26 -12.18 5.44 36.91
N VAL A 27 -11.34 6.26 36.33
CA VAL A 27 -11.55 7.68 36.05
C VAL A 27 -11.50 7.92 34.54
N ILE A 28 -12.30 8.86 34.06
CA ILE A 28 -12.30 9.23 32.65
C ILE A 28 -11.08 10.12 32.39
N GLY A 29 -10.27 9.75 31.41
CA GLY A 29 -9.12 10.50 30.94
C GLY A 29 -9.50 11.50 29.83
N SER A 30 -8.56 11.73 28.93
CA SER A 30 -8.71 12.63 27.77
C SER A 30 -8.57 11.86 26.45
N GLY A 31 -8.71 12.54 25.33
CA GLY A 31 -8.56 11.93 23.99
C GLY A 31 -9.57 10.81 23.73
N ALA A 32 -9.08 9.66 23.26
CA ALA A 32 -9.92 8.52 22.90
C ALA A 32 -10.76 8.01 24.07
N ASP A 33 -10.21 7.99 25.31
CA ASP A 33 -10.94 7.55 26.51
C ASP A 33 -12.16 8.43 26.78
N ALA A 34 -12.00 9.75 26.73
CA ALA A 34 -13.13 10.69 26.89
C ALA A 34 -14.19 10.49 25.80
N GLY A 35 -13.77 10.30 24.54
CA GLY A 35 -14.65 10.04 23.40
C GLY A 35 -15.48 8.77 23.61
N VAL A 36 -14.81 7.67 23.94
CA VAL A 36 -15.45 6.36 24.20
C VAL A 36 -16.44 6.47 25.35
N HIS A 37 -16.08 7.10 26.47
CA HIS A 37 -16.98 7.29 27.60
C HIS A 37 -18.18 8.19 27.28
N LYS A 38 -17.96 9.27 26.51
CA LYS A 38 -19.02 10.17 26.05
C LYS A 38 -20.04 9.44 25.18
N LYS A 39 -19.59 8.66 24.20
CA LYS A 39 -20.44 7.94 23.26
C LYS A 39 -21.16 6.75 23.92
N ALA A 40 -20.47 5.98 24.77
CA ALA A 40 -21.03 4.82 25.47
C ALA A 40 -22.02 5.18 26.58
N GLY A 41 -22.03 6.44 27.01
CA GLY A 41 -22.89 6.92 28.09
C GLY A 41 -22.43 6.56 29.50
N SER A 42 -23.14 7.08 30.50
CA SER A 42 -22.76 6.95 31.92
C SER A 42 -22.69 5.54 32.47
N LYS A 43 -23.32 4.59 31.79
CA LYS A 43 -23.32 3.17 32.18
C LYS A 43 -21.93 2.54 32.04
N LEU A 44 -21.11 2.99 31.09
CA LEU A 44 -19.76 2.47 30.88
C LEU A 44 -18.88 2.73 32.11
N LEU A 45 -18.87 3.96 32.64
CA LEU A 45 -18.11 4.30 33.85
C LEU A 45 -18.59 3.50 35.06
N LYS A 46 -19.91 3.30 35.19
CA LYS A 46 -20.47 2.46 36.28
C LYS A 46 -20.00 1.00 36.16
N ALA A 47 -19.94 0.47 34.95
CA ALA A 47 -19.41 -0.88 34.69
C ALA A 47 -17.91 -0.93 34.99
N ARG A 48 -17.13 0.07 34.54
CA ARG A 48 -15.68 0.15 34.78
C ARG A 48 -15.33 0.23 36.28
N LYS A 49 -16.14 0.93 37.09
CA LYS A 49 -15.98 0.98 38.56
C LYS A 49 -16.19 -0.36 39.27
N ARG A 50 -16.87 -1.32 38.64
CA ARG A 50 -17.02 -2.68 39.17
C ARG A 50 -15.82 -3.58 38.84
N VAL A 51 -14.99 -3.18 37.91
CA VAL A 51 -13.73 -3.83 37.61
C VAL A 51 -12.68 -3.25 38.54
N ARG A 52 -11.88 -4.11 39.18
CA ARG A 52 -10.73 -3.66 39.99
C ARG A 52 -9.77 -2.80 39.17
N PRO A 53 -8.87 -2.04 39.80
CA PRO A 53 -7.82 -1.33 39.13
C PRO A 53 -7.07 -2.23 38.15
N ILE A 54 -6.72 -1.70 36.98
CA ILE A 54 -6.01 -2.45 35.93
C ILE A 54 -4.55 -1.97 35.94
N SER A 55 -3.64 -2.91 36.06
CA SER A 55 -2.20 -2.60 36.04
C SER A 55 -1.74 -2.21 34.63
N VAL A 56 -0.64 -1.45 34.54
CA VAL A 56 0.00 -1.13 33.26
C VAL A 56 0.39 -2.43 32.54
N GLY A 57 0.11 -2.51 31.27
CA GLY A 57 0.30 -3.70 30.45
C GLY A 57 -0.87 -4.68 30.51
N GLU A 58 -1.91 -4.43 31.30
CA GLU A 58 -3.10 -5.28 31.42
C GLU A 58 -4.33 -4.68 30.77
N ALA A 59 -5.36 -5.50 30.60
CA ALA A 59 -6.64 -5.09 30.05
C ALA A 59 -7.82 -5.75 30.80
N ALA A 60 -8.97 -5.09 30.76
CA ALA A 60 -10.23 -5.64 31.27
C ALA A 60 -11.38 -5.34 30.29
N ILE A 61 -12.47 -6.07 30.40
CA ILE A 61 -13.59 -5.98 29.44
C ILE A 61 -14.91 -5.64 30.14
N THR A 62 -15.71 -4.78 29.51
CA THR A 62 -17.06 -4.42 29.90
C THR A 62 -18.01 -4.48 28.71
N PRO A 63 -19.34 -4.47 28.91
CA PRO A 63 -20.28 -4.18 27.82
C PRO A 63 -20.03 -2.77 27.24
N ALA A 64 -20.37 -2.60 25.95
CA ALA A 64 -20.12 -1.35 25.22
C ALA A 64 -21.27 -0.32 25.31
N PHE A 65 -22.44 -0.72 25.79
CA PHE A 65 -23.65 0.09 25.94
C PHE A 65 -24.07 0.79 24.63
N ASP A 66 -23.93 2.13 24.55
CA ASP A 66 -24.47 2.92 23.43
C ASP A 66 -23.46 3.03 22.24
N LEU A 67 -22.31 2.33 22.30
CA LEU A 67 -21.37 2.20 21.17
C LEU A 67 -21.85 1.13 20.20
N ASP A 68 -21.52 1.25 18.91
CA ASP A 68 -21.78 0.23 17.89
C ASP A 68 -20.81 -0.97 18.01
N ALA A 69 -20.77 -1.53 19.21
CA ALA A 69 -19.94 -2.66 19.61
C ALA A 69 -20.65 -3.49 20.69
N LYS A 70 -20.18 -4.71 20.91
CA LYS A 70 -20.66 -5.55 22.03
C LYS A 70 -19.89 -5.29 23.31
N PHE A 71 -18.61 -5.01 23.19
CA PHE A 71 -17.67 -4.88 24.30
C PHE A 71 -16.77 -3.66 24.16
N VAL A 72 -16.38 -3.09 25.32
CA VAL A 72 -15.22 -2.21 25.44
C VAL A 72 -14.12 -2.96 26.18
N ILE A 73 -12.94 -2.98 25.63
CA ILE A 73 -11.74 -3.54 26.25
C ILE A 73 -10.91 -2.35 26.75
N HIS A 74 -10.80 -2.20 28.05
CA HIS A 74 -10.02 -1.15 28.70
C HIS A 74 -8.58 -1.61 28.83
N ALA A 75 -7.67 -1.12 28.00
CA ALA A 75 -6.25 -1.41 28.04
C ALA A 75 -5.48 -0.26 28.69
N VAL A 76 -4.60 -0.56 29.63
CA VAL A 76 -3.79 0.42 30.34
C VAL A 76 -2.36 0.35 29.82
N GLY A 77 -2.01 1.28 28.95
CA GLY A 77 -0.68 1.40 28.38
C GLY A 77 0.30 2.13 29.31
N PRO A 78 1.61 2.00 29.06
CA PRO A 78 2.64 2.74 29.77
C PRO A 78 2.69 4.21 29.32
N VAL A 79 3.11 5.08 30.23
CA VAL A 79 3.62 6.40 29.89
C VAL A 79 5.05 6.25 29.38
N TRP A 80 5.43 7.02 28.39
CA TRP A 80 6.78 7.00 27.84
C TRP A 80 7.75 7.80 28.72
N GLU A 81 8.77 7.17 29.22
CA GLU A 81 9.81 7.75 30.08
C GLU A 81 11.21 7.60 29.47
N GLY A 82 11.30 7.45 28.14
CA GLY A 82 12.57 7.38 27.42
C GLY A 82 12.91 5.99 26.85
N GLY A 83 12.14 4.94 27.15
CA GLY A 83 12.33 3.58 26.62
C GLY A 83 13.22 2.67 27.45
N GLU A 84 13.72 3.16 28.59
CA GLU A 84 14.66 2.40 29.45
C GLU A 84 13.97 1.61 30.58
N HIS A 85 12.64 1.78 30.74
CA HIS A 85 11.88 1.17 31.84
C HIS A 85 10.99 -0.01 31.38
N GLY A 86 11.25 -0.54 30.17
CA GLY A 86 10.51 -1.68 29.61
C GLY A 86 9.15 -1.31 29.04
N GLU A 87 8.94 -0.04 28.71
CA GLU A 87 7.66 0.49 28.19
C GLU A 87 7.22 -0.22 26.91
N GLU A 88 8.16 -0.59 26.04
CA GLU A 88 7.84 -1.33 24.81
C GLU A 88 7.23 -2.70 25.11
N ALA A 89 7.82 -3.44 26.07
CA ALA A 89 7.31 -4.73 26.51
C ALA A 89 5.94 -4.60 27.20
N LEU A 90 5.74 -3.54 27.97
CA LEU A 90 4.45 -3.24 28.60
C LEU A 90 3.38 -2.90 27.58
N LEU A 91 3.71 -2.08 26.57
CA LEU A 91 2.80 -1.74 25.50
C LEU A 91 2.44 -2.97 24.65
N ARG A 92 3.44 -3.81 24.33
CA ARG A 92 3.20 -5.09 23.66
C ARG A 92 2.22 -5.96 24.43
N ARG A 93 2.41 -6.08 25.74
CA ARG A 93 1.53 -6.86 26.63
C ARG A 93 0.11 -6.31 26.66
N CYS A 94 -0.09 -4.98 26.54
CA CYS A 94 -1.42 -4.38 26.38
C CYS A 94 -2.16 -4.92 25.16
N TYR A 95 -1.50 -4.92 24.00
CA TYR A 95 -2.09 -5.43 22.77
C TYR A 95 -2.40 -6.92 22.89
N ASP A 96 -1.45 -7.72 23.37
CA ASP A 96 -1.61 -9.18 23.51
C ASP A 96 -2.79 -9.52 24.47
N ASN A 97 -2.89 -8.84 25.63
CA ASN A 97 -3.97 -9.03 26.59
C ASN A 97 -5.34 -8.58 26.02
N ALA A 98 -5.40 -7.48 25.29
CA ALA A 98 -6.62 -7.01 24.66
C ALA A 98 -7.11 -8.00 23.58
N LEU A 99 -6.22 -8.52 22.75
CA LEU A 99 -6.51 -9.53 21.75
C LEU A 99 -6.97 -10.86 22.39
N ALA A 100 -6.32 -11.28 23.45
CA ALA A 100 -6.71 -12.49 24.21
C ALA A 100 -8.12 -12.36 24.79
N LEU A 101 -8.48 -11.19 25.33
CA LEU A 101 -9.83 -10.91 25.83
C LEU A 101 -10.86 -10.93 24.70
N ALA A 102 -10.57 -10.33 23.55
CA ALA A 102 -11.44 -10.37 22.38
C ALA A 102 -11.65 -11.80 21.89
N ALA A 103 -10.60 -12.60 21.80
CA ALA A 103 -10.68 -14.02 21.43
C ALA A 103 -11.51 -14.84 22.44
N LYS A 104 -11.27 -14.64 23.74
CA LYS A 104 -12.06 -15.30 24.82
C LYS A 104 -13.54 -14.99 24.73
N LYS A 105 -13.91 -13.78 24.28
CA LYS A 105 -15.30 -13.36 24.04
C LYS A 105 -15.83 -13.74 22.66
N ARG A 106 -15.04 -14.47 21.87
CA ARG A 106 -15.37 -14.91 20.52
C ARG A 106 -15.75 -13.75 19.59
N CYS A 107 -15.08 -12.60 19.77
CA CYS A 107 -15.24 -11.46 18.88
C CYS A 107 -14.72 -11.83 17.48
N LYS A 108 -15.45 -11.42 16.46
CA LYS A 108 -15.04 -11.57 15.04
C LYS A 108 -14.26 -10.37 14.54
N SER A 109 -14.40 -9.24 15.24
CA SER A 109 -13.70 -8.00 14.93
C SER A 109 -13.35 -7.22 16.18
N VAL A 110 -12.22 -6.51 16.16
CA VAL A 110 -11.77 -5.63 17.23
C VAL A 110 -11.13 -4.39 16.65
N ALA A 111 -11.53 -3.22 17.16
CA ALA A 111 -10.96 -1.93 16.79
C ALA A 111 -10.00 -1.45 17.88
N PHE A 112 -8.81 -1.04 17.47
CA PHE A 112 -7.76 -0.50 18.33
C PHE A 112 -7.46 0.95 17.98
N PRO A 113 -7.30 1.84 18.95
CA PRO A 113 -6.56 3.06 18.74
C PRO A 113 -5.06 2.76 18.79
N LEU A 114 -4.21 3.70 18.40
CA LEU A 114 -2.78 3.59 18.67
C LEU A 114 -2.55 3.86 20.17
N LEU A 115 -2.38 2.78 20.95
CA LEU A 115 -2.27 2.85 22.40
C LEU A 115 -1.03 3.65 22.83
N SER A 116 -1.16 4.42 23.89
CA SER A 116 -0.12 5.26 24.52
C SER A 116 0.49 6.35 23.63
N ALA A 117 0.17 6.42 22.34
CA ALA A 117 0.78 7.35 21.38
C ALA A 117 0.18 8.78 21.42
N GLY A 118 -0.78 9.04 22.29
CA GLY A 118 -1.36 10.34 22.55
C GLY A 118 -0.73 11.02 23.76
N ASN A 119 -1.54 11.24 24.82
CA ASN A 119 -1.11 11.94 26.03
C ASN A 119 -0.01 11.23 26.84
N ASP A 120 0.12 9.90 26.68
CA ASP A 120 1.17 9.11 27.35
C ASP A 120 2.55 9.28 26.67
N GLY A 121 2.62 10.04 25.55
CA GLY A 121 3.87 10.48 24.92
C GLY A 121 4.68 9.40 24.23
N PHE A 122 4.13 8.19 24.05
CA PHE A 122 4.85 7.10 23.37
C PHE A 122 5.16 7.49 21.91
N PRO A 123 6.41 7.30 21.41
CA PRO A 123 6.76 7.61 20.03
C PRO A 123 5.85 6.86 19.06
N LYS A 124 5.11 7.58 18.21
CA LYS A 124 4.07 7.03 17.35
C LYS A 124 4.58 5.89 16.44
N ALA A 125 5.78 6.05 15.86
CA ALA A 125 6.39 5.04 15.01
C ALA A 125 6.69 3.73 15.77
N VAL A 126 7.22 3.84 16.99
CA VAL A 126 7.52 2.67 17.84
C VAL A 126 6.22 2.00 18.29
N ALA A 127 5.23 2.80 18.72
CA ALA A 127 3.91 2.28 19.10
C ALA A 127 3.23 1.54 17.95
N LEU A 128 3.32 2.06 16.72
CA LEU A 128 2.79 1.43 15.52
C LEU A 128 3.48 0.10 15.25
N GLN A 129 4.82 0.06 15.29
CA GLN A 129 5.58 -1.16 15.07
C GLN A 129 5.22 -2.25 16.09
N ILE A 130 5.04 -1.89 17.36
CA ILE A 130 4.62 -2.81 18.42
C ILE A 130 3.19 -3.33 18.15
N ALA A 131 2.26 -2.44 17.82
CA ALA A 131 0.87 -2.80 17.50
C ALA A 131 0.82 -3.81 16.33
N VAL A 132 1.48 -3.48 15.23
CA VAL A 132 1.54 -4.30 14.02
C VAL A 132 2.18 -5.66 14.31
N SER A 133 3.27 -5.70 15.06
CA SER A 133 3.92 -6.95 15.47
C SER A 133 2.99 -7.83 16.33
N ALA A 134 2.22 -7.22 17.25
CA ALA A 134 1.23 -7.95 18.06
C ALA A 134 0.10 -8.52 17.21
N PHE A 135 -0.45 -7.71 16.29
CA PHE A 135 -1.54 -8.12 15.41
C PHE A 135 -1.10 -9.25 14.47
N SER A 136 0.10 -9.14 13.89
CA SER A 136 0.66 -10.16 13.01
C SER A 136 0.83 -11.49 13.74
N ALA A 137 1.46 -11.47 14.92
CA ALA A 137 1.65 -12.67 15.73
C ALA A 137 0.31 -13.33 16.09
N PHE A 138 -0.68 -12.54 16.49
CA PHE A 138 -2.01 -13.05 16.84
C PHE A 138 -2.74 -13.66 15.63
N LEU A 139 -2.68 -13.02 14.46
CA LEU A 139 -3.37 -13.46 13.24
C LEU A 139 -2.77 -14.74 12.64
N VAL A 140 -1.53 -15.10 12.99
CA VAL A 140 -0.98 -16.41 12.60
C VAL A 140 -1.83 -17.56 13.17
N GLU A 141 -2.29 -17.42 14.40
CA GLU A 141 -3.03 -18.50 15.11
C GLU A 141 -4.54 -18.29 15.10
N HIS A 142 -5.02 -17.06 14.96
CA HIS A 142 -6.43 -16.69 15.09
C HIS A 142 -6.99 -16.09 13.81
N GLU A 143 -8.30 -16.26 13.62
CA GLU A 143 -9.06 -15.60 12.55
C GLU A 143 -9.95 -14.52 13.16
N MET A 144 -9.51 -13.28 13.11
CA MET A 144 -10.22 -12.10 13.60
C MET A 144 -9.93 -10.92 12.69
N ARG A 145 -10.90 -10.05 12.48
CA ARG A 145 -10.68 -8.76 11.81
C ARG A 145 -10.17 -7.75 12.84
N ILE A 146 -8.95 -7.28 12.67
CA ILE A 146 -8.34 -6.24 13.51
C ILE A 146 -8.34 -4.93 12.73
N ILE A 147 -8.85 -3.86 13.34
CA ILE A 147 -8.95 -2.53 12.75
C ILE A 147 -8.11 -1.59 13.60
N LEU A 148 -7.01 -1.09 13.05
CA LEU A 148 -6.25 0.00 13.67
C LEU A 148 -6.84 1.33 13.22
N VAL A 149 -7.37 2.09 14.18
CA VAL A 149 -7.98 3.39 13.93
C VAL A 149 -7.01 4.49 14.33
N VAL A 150 -6.61 5.32 13.39
CA VAL A 150 -5.72 6.45 13.61
C VAL A 150 -6.45 7.76 13.37
N PHE A 151 -6.21 8.74 14.23
CA PHE A 151 -6.90 10.02 14.14
C PHE A 151 -6.21 10.97 13.16
N ASP A 152 -4.89 11.02 13.17
CA ASP A 152 -4.09 11.90 12.33
C ASP A 152 -3.04 11.16 11.50
N ARG A 153 -2.46 11.86 10.51
CA ARG A 153 -1.41 11.33 9.64
C ARG A 153 -0.08 11.12 10.36
N ASP A 154 0.20 11.92 11.38
CA ASP A 154 1.47 11.92 12.08
C ASP A 154 1.71 10.62 12.86
N ALA A 155 0.65 9.81 13.03
CA ALA A 155 0.77 8.45 13.55
C ALA A 155 1.58 7.50 12.62
N PHE A 156 1.64 7.83 11.33
CA PHE A 156 2.36 7.07 10.30
C PHE A 156 3.60 7.82 9.81
N THR A 157 4.44 8.26 10.69
CA THR A 157 5.81 8.57 10.31
C THR A 157 6.49 7.24 9.97
N LEU A 158 6.45 6.87 8.69
CA LEU A 158 7.42 5.93 8.13
C LEU A 158 8.79 6.33 8.65
N SER A 159 9.69 5.38 8.86
CA SER A 159 11.08 5.77 9.13
C SER A 159 11.44 6.78 8.05
N GLU A 160 11.94 7.94 8.41
CA GLU A 160 12.24 9.04 7.49
C GLU A 160 13.05 8.53 6.29
N LYS A 161 13.93 7.56 6.54
CA LYS A 161 14.73 6.88 5.52
C LYS A 161 13.86 6.12 4.51
N LEU A 162 12.84 5.39 4.94
CA LEU A 162 11.95 4.64 4.03
C LEU A 162 11.07 5.60 3.24
N PHE A 163 10.50 6.62 3.88
CA PHE A 163 9.70 7.64 3.22
C PHE A 163 10.51 8.37 2.13
N GLN A 164 11.72 8.83 2.46
CA GLN A 164 12.61 9.50 1.51
C GLN A 164 13.02 8.57 0.37
N SER A 165 13.29 7.29 0.65
CA SER A 165 13.65 6.31 -0.39
C SER A 165 12.49 6.03 -1.35
N VAL A 166 11.27 5.87 -0.83
CA VAL A 166 10.07 5.68 -1.64
C VAL A 166 9.73 6.95 -2.43
N GLN A 167 9.81 8.12 -1.80
CA GLN A 167 9.56 9.40 -2.45
C GLN A 167 10.57 9.63 -3.58
N SER A 168 11.86 9.41 -3.34
CA SER A 168 12.92 9.52 -4.35
C SER A 168 12.69 8.57 -5.53
N TYR A 169 12.26 7.34 -5.26
CA TYR A 169 11.93 6.38 -6.31
C TYR A 169 10.72 6.81 -7.16
N ILE A 170 9.68 7.38 -6.52
CA ILE A 170 8.52 7.94 -7.22
C ILE A 170 8.97 9.10 -8.12
N ASP A 171 9.78 10.03 -7.60
CA ASP A 171 10.25 11.21 -8.32
C ASP A 171 11.15 10.83 -9.50
N GLU A 172 12.05 9.86 -9.34
CA GLU A 172 12.89 9.34 -10.40
C GLU A 172 12.07 8.74 -11.55
N HIS A 173 11.03 7.96 -11.24
CA HIS A 173 10.13 7.42 -12.26
C HIS A 173 9.32 8.49 -12.97
N TYR A 174 8.87 9.52 -12.24
CA TYR A 174 8.17 10.65 -12.83
C TYR A 174 9.07 11.45 -13.78
N ILE A 175 10.32 11.73 -13.38
CA ILE A 175 11.31 12.42 -14.19
C ILE A 175 11.65 11.60 -15.43
N ARG A 176 11.93 10.31 -15.30
CA ARG A 176 12.23 9.42 -16.43
C ARG A 176 11.08 9.37 -17.44
N ARG A 177 9.83 9.39 -16.98
CA ARG A 177 8.66 9.42 -17.86
C ARG A 177 8.58 10.73 -18.62
N LYS A 178 8.70 11.87 -17.93
CA LYS A 178 8.71 13.18 -18.58
C LYS A 178 9.84 13.32 -19.62
N LEU A 179 11.04 12.89 -19.27
CA LEU A 179 12.13 12.86 -20.21
C LEU A 179 11.82 12.02 -21.46
N ARG A 180 11.20 10.84 -21.31
CA ARG A 180 10.79 10.03 -22.45
C ARG A 180 9.70 10.71 -23.29
N GLU A 181 8.72 11.36 -22.67
CA GLU A 181 7.66 12.10 -23.37
C GLU A 181 8.25 13.28 -24.14
N GLU A 182 9.19 14.02 -23.57
CA GLU A 182 9.87 15.14 -24.22
C GLU A 182 10.83 14.70 -25.35
N TYR A 183 11.51 13.55 -25.17
CA TYR A 183 12.42 13.03 -26.20
C TYR A 183 11.71 12.22 -27.29
N ALA A 184 10.55 11.59 -27.01
CA ALA A 184 9.76 10.91 -28.03
C ALA A 184 9.17 11.87 -29.08
N VAL A 185 8.92 13.12 -28.68
CA VAL A 185 8.48 14.18 -29.62
C VAL A 185 9.64 14.67 -30.52
N ALA A 186 10.89 14.38 -30.16
CA ALA A 186 12.07 14.80 -30.92
C ALA A 186 12.59 13.74 -31.93
N GLU A 187 12.12 12.50 -31.87
CA GLU A 187 12.58 11.42 -32.76
C GLU A 187 12.01 11.48 -34.18
N ASP A 188 11.02 12.33 -34.45
CA ASP A 188 10.45 12.47 -35.79
C ASP A 188 11.12 13.54 -36.68
N GLY A 189 12.23 14.15 -36.24
CA GLY A 189 12.76 15.32 -36.97
C GLY A 189 14.26 15.55 -37.18
N ASP A 190 15.19 14.85 -36.54
CA ASP A 190 16.59 15.18 -36.85
C ASP A 190 17.66 14.14 -36.45
N ALA A 191 18.36 13.63 -37.44
CA ALA A 191 19.47 12.66 -37.31
C ALA A 191 20.74 13.26 -36.60
N SER A 192 20.71 14.53 -36.18
CA SER A 192 21.80 15.19 -35.46
C SER A 192 21.86 14.79 -33.98
N TYR A 193 20.72 14.35 -33.39
CA TYR A 193 20.66 13.93 -31.99
C TYR A 193 21.25 12.56 -31.69
N ALA A 194 21.25 11.66 -32.67
CA ALA A 194 21.82 10.32 -32.50
C ALA A 194 23.33 10.34 -32.20
N ARG A 195 24.07 11.29 -32.80
CA ARG A 195 25.52 11.45 -32.56
C ARG A 195 25.88 12.07 -31.22
N ARG A 196 24.91 12.72 -30.54
CA ARG A 196 25.12 13.32 -29.21
C ARG A 196 24.90 12.27 -28.10
N ARG A 197 24.11 11.25 -28.38
CA ARG A 197 23.82 10.14 -27.46
C ARG A 197 25.00 9.19 -27.28
N GLU A 198 25.75 8.90 -28.36
CA GLU A 198 26.97 8.08 -28.30
C GLU A 198 28.10 8.73 -27.48
N ARG A 199 28.17 10.04 -27.42
CA ARG A 199 29.18 10.75 -26.60
C ARG A 199 28.85 10.82 -25.11
N LEU A 200 27.59 10.65 -24.71
CA LEU A 200 27.16 10.69 -23.30
C LEU A 200 27.37 9.35 -22.60
N ASP A 201 27.35 8.23 -23.36
CA ASP A 201 27.62 6.90 -22.82
C ASP A 201 29.12 6.63 -22.56
N GLU A 202 30.03 7.37 -23.23
CA GLU A 202 31.46 7.18 -23.06
C GLU A 202 32.07 7.95 -21.87
N THR A 203 31.39 8.92 -21.29
CA THR A 203 31.99 9.80 -20.24
C THR A 203 31.49 9.57 -18.83
N GLY A 204 30.43 8.75 -18.61
CA GLY A 204 30.02 8.27 -17.28
C GLY A 204 29.78 9.34 -16.19
N ALA A 205 29.69 10.64 -16.53
CA ALA A 205 29.51 11.71 -15.58
C ALA A 205 28.27 12.54 -15.91
N LEU A 206 27.29 12.51 -15.01
CA LEU A 206 26.16 13.43 -15.03
C LEU A 206 26.60 14.83 -14.58
N PRO A 207 26.36 15.89 -15.35
CA PRO A 207 26.54 17.25 -14.84
C PRO A 207 25.41 17.58 -13.87
N SER A 208 25.79 18.01 -12.67
CA SER A 208 24.91 18.59 -11.66
C SER A 208 24.31 19.91 -12.22
N LEU A 209 23.04 19.85 -12.63
CA LEU A 209 22.26 21.03 -12.98
C LEU A 209 21.45 21.49 -11.78
N TYR A 210 22.07 22.37 -10.99
CA TYR A 210 21.35 23.20 -10.02
C TYR A 210 20.69 24.34 -10.79
N ILE A 211 19.38 24.36 -10.91
CA ILE A 211 18.58 25.47 -11.41
C ILE A 211 17.81 26.06 -10.24
N PRO A 212 18.05 27.32 -9.84
CA PRO A 212 17.20 27.93 -8.81
C PRO A 212 15.82 28.26 -9.40
N LEU A 213 14.77 27.83 -8.72
CA LEU A 213 13.39 28.20 -9.03
C LEU A 213 13.13 29.64 -8.58
N THR A 214 13.01 30.55 -9.53
CA THR A 214 12.31 31.82 -9.34
C THR A 214 10.92 31.72 -9.97
N PRO A 215 9.87 32.22 -9.32
CA PRO A 215 8.52 32.20 -9.88
C PRO A 215 8.37 33.21 -11.02
N PRO A 216 7.49 32.95 -12.00
CA PRO A 216 7.26 33.86 -13.11
C PRO A 216 6.50 35.11 -12.65
N GLN A 217 7.03 36.28 -13.01
CA GLN A 217 6.32 37.54 -13.01
C GLN A 217 5.42 37.61 -14.25
N GLU A 218 4.20 38.03 -14.02
CA GLU A 218 3.26 38.46 -15.05
C GLU A 218 3.69 39.79 -15.60
N ASP A 219 3.82 39.88 -16.93
CA ASP A 219 3.79 41.17 -17.63
C ASP A 219 2.91 41.05 -18.87
N ASP A 220 1.83 41.79 -18.82
CA ASP A 220 0.97 42.20 -19.92
C ASP A 220 1.80 43.07 -20.91
N ASP A 221 1.68 42.85 -22.21
CA ASP A 221 1.31 43.85 -23.18
C ASP A 221 1.59 43.46 -24.64
N LEU A 222 0.52 43.58 -25.46
CA LEU A 222 0.49 44.11 -26.84
C LEU A 222 1.07 43.32 -28.02
N LEU A 223 0.12 42.83 -28.79
CA LEU A 223 0.25 42.58 -30.25
C LEU A 223 0.51 43.87 -31.03
N PRO A 224 1.16 43.83 -32.23
CA PRO A 224 0.37 44.07 -33.42
C PRO A 224 0.63 43.18 -34.65
N ASP A 225 -0.37 43.21 -35.49
CA ASP A 225 -0.51 42.66 -36.85
C ASP A 225 0.70 42.84 -37.78
N ALA A 226 0.93 41.89 -38.67
CA ALA A 226 0.87 42.07 -40.12
C ALA A 226 1.51 40.95 -40.95
N ALA A 227 0.80 40.51 -41.90
CA ALA A 227 1.10 40.34 -43.33
C ALA A 227 1.52 38.96 -43.85
N ILE A 228 0.58 38.45 -44.55
CA ILE A 228 0.58 37.41 -45.60
C ILE A 228 1.66 37.71 -46.68
N MET A 229 2.48 36.71 -47.01
CA MET A 229 2.98 36.54 -48.40
C MET A 229 3.39 35.07 -48.64
N SER A 230 2.71 34.45 -49.60
CA SER A 230 3.15 33.20 -50.23
C SER A 230 4.23 33.47 -51.27
N PRO A 231 5.07 32.51 -51.58
CA PRO A 231 5.57 32.33 -52.93
C PRO A 231 5.50 30.88 -53.43
N GLN A 232 5.06 30.85 -54.65
CA GLN A 232 4.99 29.92 -55.72
C GLN A 232 6.01 28.77 -55.79
N GLU A 233 5.50 27.67 -56.28
CA GLU A 233 6.16 26.46 -56.74
C GLU A 233 7.05 26.68 -57.97
N THR A 234 8.21 25.99 -58.00
CA THR A 234 8.77 25.45 -59.25
C THR A 234 9.46 24.11 -59.00
N PRO A 235 9.29 23.08 -59.83
CA PRO A 235 9.85 21.74 -59.60
C PRO A 235 11.26 21.58 -60.20
N PRO A 236 12.16 20.83 -59.62
CA PRO A 236 13.38 20.40 -60.27
C PRO A 236 13.26 19.00 -60.90
N LYS A 237 13.88 18.88 -62.04
CA LYS A 237 13.92 17.78 -62.97
C LYS A 237 14.72 16.55 -62.47
N SER A 238 14.19 15.38 -62.76
CA SER A 238 14.79 14.04 -63.01
C SER A 238 16.22 13.77 -62.47
N ALA A 239 16.31 12.81 -61.52
CA ALA A 239 17.53 12.04 -61.27
C ALA A 239 17.23 10.55 -61.41
N LYS A 240 18.19 9.89 -61.98
CA LYS A 240 18.20 8.51 -62.53
C LYS A 240 17.91 7.44 -61.50
N THR A 241 17.04 6.52 -61.87
CA THR A 241 16.71 5.25 -61.20
C THR A 241 17.92 4.35 -60.96
N ALA A 242 18.22 4.08 -59.69
CA ALA A 242 19.08 2.94 -59.28
C ALA A 242 18.25 1.69 -59.12
N PRO A 243 18.77 0.49 -59.32
CA PRO A 243 17.99 -0.74 -59.34
C PRO A 243 17.50 -1.13 -57.93
N ILE A 244 16.20 -1.29 -57.80
CA ILE A 244 15.53 -1.74 -56.58
C ILE A 244 15.91 -3.21 -56.32
N MET A 245 16.77 -3.46 -55.34
CA MET A 245 16.92 -4.82 -54.78
C MET A 245 15.57 -5.22 -54.15
N ARG A 246 14.95 -6.21 -54.75
CA ARG A 246 13.76 -6.90 -54.21
C ARG A 246 14.13 -7.52 -52.87
N ARG A 247 13.78 -6.84 -51.77
CA ARG A 247 13.74 -7.44 -50.44
C ARG A 247 12.78 -8.62 -50.52
N LYS A 248 13.25 -9.85 -50.23
CA LYS A 248 12.40 -11.01 -50.01
C LYS A 248 11.37 -10.64 -48.93
N VAL A 249 10.12 -10.55 -49.36
CA VAL A 249 8.99 -10.42 -48.42
C VAL A 249 8.97 -11.74 -47.67
N VAL A 250 9.39 -11.72 -46.40
CA VAL A 250 9.14 -12.84 -45.49
C VAL A 250 7.64 -12.78 -45.23
N VAL A 251 6.91 -13.69 -45.84
CA VAL A 251 5.47 -13.87 -45.56
C VAL A 251 5.40 -14.34 -44.10
N PRO A 252 4.74 -13.61 -43.20
CA PRO A 252 4.53 -14.07 -41.83
C PRO A 252 3.78 -15.43 -41.89
N PRO A 253 4.04 -16.37 -40.98
CA PRO A 253 3.29 -17.61 -40.91
C PRO A 253 1.79 -17.30 -40.83
N PRO A 254 0.91 -18.15 -41.40
CA PRO A 254 -0.54 -17.93 -41.39
C PRO A 254 -0.96 -17.72 -39.95
N ALA A 255 -1.68 -16.63 -39.70
CA ALA A 255 -2.23 -16.33 -38.38
C ALA A 255 -3.09 -17.52 -37.93
N ALA A 256 -2.79 -18.08 -36.76
CA ALA A 256 -3.60 -19.14 -36.16
C ALA A 256 -5.07 -18.70 -36.17
N SER A 257 -5.99 -19.61 -36.42
CA SER A 257 -7.42 -19.29 -36.42
C SER A 257 -7.82 -18.80 -35.03
N LEU A 258 -8.86 -17.96 -34.95
CA LEU A 258 -9.38 -17.49 -33.63
C LEU A 258 -9.70 -18.66 -32.70
N GLU A 259 -10.22 -19.75 -33.26
CA GLU A 259 -10.53 -20.98 -32.53
C GLU A 259 -9.28 -21.67 -31.96
N GLU A 260 -8.18 -21.72 -32.71
CA GLU A 260 -6.89 -22.26 -32.25
C GLU A 260 -6.27 -21.37 -31.15
N LEU A 261 -6.44 -20.05 -31.23
CA LEU A 261 -5.98 -19.12 -30.20
C LEU A 261 -6.81 -19.25 -28.92
N LEU A 262 -8.14 -19.45 -29.03
CA LEU A 262 -9.04 -19.66 -27.91
C LEU A 262 -8.80 -21.01 -27.19
N GLN A 263 -8.36 -22.05 -27.92
CA GLN A 263 -8.01 -23.33 -27.34
C GLN A 263 -6.66 -23.32 -26.58
N LYS A 264 -5.81 -22.34 -26.84
CA LYS A 264 -4.50 -22.15 -26.18
C LYS A 264 -4.56 -21.12 -25.06
N THR A 265 -5.71 -20.96 -24.41
CA THR A 265 -5.83 -20.01 -23.28
C THR A 265 -4.98 -20.49 -22.12
N ASP A 266 -4.12 -19.63 -21.61
CA ASP A 266 -3.29 -19.90 -20.44
C ASP A 266 -4.13 -20.15 -19.18
N ALA A 267 -3.52 -20.84 -18.20
CA ALA A 267 -4.11 -21.04 -16.89
C ALA A 267 -4.55 -19.70 -16.27
N GLY A 268 -5.77 -19.65 -15.75
CA GLY A 268 -6.30 -18.45 -15.11
C GLY A 268 -5.60 -18.11 -13.78
N PHE A 269 -5.97 -16.98 -13.18
CA PHE A 269 -5.37 -16.50 -11.94
C PHE A 269 -5.43 -17.54 -10.82
N SER A 270 -6.62 -18.12 -10.56
CA SER A 270 -6.82 -19.08 -9.45
C SER A 270 -5.96 -20.33 -9.59
N GLU A 271 -5.92 -20.90 -10.78
CA GLU A 271 -5.10 -22.10 -11.05
C GLU A 271 -3.60 -21.79 -10.91
N THR A 272 -3.17 -20.63 -11.41
CA THR A 272 -1.77 -20.21 -11.31
C THR A 272 -1.40 -19.95 -9.85
N LEU A 273 -2.29 -19.31 -9.05
CA LEU A 273 -2.08 -19.11 -7.62
C LEU A 273 -1.84 -20.45 -6.90
N LEU A 274 -2.69 -21.44 -7.13
CA LEU A 274 -2.55 -22.74 -6.47
C LEU A 274 -1.25 -23.44 -6.85
N LYS A 275 -0.87 -23.42 -8.14
CA LYS A 275 0.43 -23.95 -8.60
C LYS A 275 1.62 -23.25 -7.94
N LEU A 276 1.55 -21.93 -7.76
CA LEU A 276 2.60 -21.17 -7.09
C LEU A 276 2.65 -21.52 -5.58
N ILE A 277 1.51 -21.69 -4.92
CA ILE A 277 1.46 -22.12 -3.52
C ILE A 277 2.09 -23.51 -3.37
N ASP A 278 1.70 -24.47 -4.23
CA ASP A 278 2.26 -25.83 -4.22
C ASP A 278 3.77 -25.81 -4.41
N ARG A 279 4.30 -24.92 -5.29
CA ARG A 279 5.75 -24.74 -5.52
C ARG A 279 6.49 -24.31 -4.25
N THR A 280 5.85 -23.52 -3.37
CA THR A 280 6.48 -23.07 -2.12
C THR A 280 6.56 -24.16 -1.04
N GLY A 281 5.77 -25.22 -1.13
CA GLY A 281 5.61 -26.24 -0.09
C GLY A 281 4.90 -25.76 1.19
N LYS A 282 4.44 -24.51 1.21
CA LYS A 282 3.73 -23.91 2.33
C LYS A 282 2.25 -24.29 2.32
N LYS A 283 1.61 -24.24 3.48
CA LYS A 283 0.17 -24.46 3.57
C LYS A 283 -0.61 -23.25 3.05
N ASP A 284 -1.77 -23.50 2.44
CA ASP A 284 -2.70 -22.44 1.99
C ASP A 284 -2.93 -21.37 3.08
N ALA A 285 -3.13 -21.82 4.33
CA ALA A 285 -3.38 -20.94 5.46
C ALA A 285 -2.22 -19.98 5.76
N GLU A 286 -1.01 -20.39 5.54
CA GLU A 286 0.17 -19.55 5.71
C GLU A 286 0.21 -18.45 4.64
N ILE A 287 -0.05 -18.81 3.38
CA ILE A 287 0.01 -17.87 2.26
C ILE A 287 -1.10 -16.82 2.34
N TYR A 288 -2.38 -17.23 2.53
CA TYR A 288 -3.45 -16.22 2.57
C TYR A 288 -3.34 -15.31 3.79
N LYS A 289 -2.82 -15.81 4.93
CA LYS A 289 -2.55 -14.98 6.10
C LYS A 289 -1.41 -13.98 5.85
N ARG A 290 -0.31 -14.41 5.22
CA ARG A 290 0.78 -13.52 4.79
C ARG A 290 0.30 -12.47 3.80
N ALA A 291 -0.62 -12.83 2.90
CA ALA A 291 -1.25 -11.91 1.96
C ALA A 291 -2.26 -10.96 2.61
N ASN A 292 -2.51 -11.05 3.92
CA ASN A 292 -3.56 -10.32 4.61
C ASN A 292 -4.96 -10.56 4.01
N ILE A 293 -5.21 -11.79 3.54
CA ILE A 293 -6.47 -12.23 2.93
C ILE A 293 -7.24 -13.10 3.93
N ASP A 294 -8.55 -12.91 4.01
CA ASP A 294 -9.38 -13.76 4.85
C ASP A 294 -9.64 -15.15 4.20
N ARG A 295 -9.90 -16.13 5.06
CA ARG A 295 -10.15 -17.51 4.63
C ARG A 295 -11.32 -17.64 3.65
N LYS A 296 -12.37 -16.81 3.78
CA LYS A 296 -13.56 -16.91 2.93
C LYS A 296 -13.24 -16.47 1.52
N LEU A 297 -12.49 -15.36 1.38
CA LEU A 297 -12.04 -14.88 0.08
C LEU A 297 -11.10 -15.89 -0.56
N PHE A 298 -10.14 -16.44 0.19
CA PHE A 298 -9.26 -17.50 -0.34
C PHE A 298 -10.04 -18.74 -0.78
N SER A 299 -11.00 -19.21 0.02
CA SER A 299 -11.86 -20.35 -0.35
C SER A 299 -12.66 -20.08 -1.64
N LYS A 300 -13.13 -18.83 -1.84
CA LYS A 300 -13.83 -18.43 -3.06
C LYS A 300 -12.89 -18.46 -4.28
N ILE A 301 -11.65 -17.99 -4.13
CA ILE A 301 -10.63 -18.03 -5.19
C ILE A 301 -10.32 -19.50 -5.54
N ARG A 302 -10.07 -20.33 -4.53
CA ARG A 302 -9.73 -21.75 -4.71
C ARG A 302 -10.87 -22.56 -5.37
N GLY A 303 -12.11 -22.26 -5.00
CA GLY A 303 -13.29 -22.97 -5.51
C GLY A 303 -13.79 -22.53 -6.87
N ASN A 304 -13.25 -21.45 -7.45
CA ASN A 304 -13.68 -20.91 -8.72
C ASN A 304 -12.49 -20.63 -9.66
N PRO A 305 -12.21 -21.50 -10.62
CA PRO A 305 -11.11 -21.31 -11.58
C PRO A 305 -11.18 -20.01 -12.38
N SER A 306 -12.39 -19.51 -12.64
CA SER A 306 -12.64 -18.26 -13.37
C SER A 306 -12.70 -17.02 -12.47
N TYR A 307 -12.36 -17.14 -11.19
CA TYR A 307 -12.41 -16.01 -10.27
C TYR A 307 -11.38 -14.93 -10.64
N LYS A 308 -11.85 -13.70 -10.77
CA LYS A 308 -10.99 -12.52 -10.98
C LYS A 308 -10.92 -11.74 -9.67
N PRO A 309 -9.78 -11.73 -8.97
CA PRO A 309 -9.58 -10.91 -7.78
C PRO A 309 -9.48 -9.42 -8.14
N SER A 310 -9.57 -8.55 -7.15
CA SER A 310 -9.16 -7.16 -7.32
C SER A 310 -7.62 -7.07 -7.52
N LYS A 311 -7.14 -5.98 -8.10
CA LYS A 311 -5.69 -5.75 -8.27
C LYS A 311 -4.94 -5.77 -6.94
N PRO A 312 -5.43 -5.08 -5.85
CA PRO A 312 -4.83 -5.18 -4.53
C PRO A 312 -4.74 -6.61 -3.99
N THR A 313 -5.78 -7.43 -4.22
CA THR A 313 -5.78 -8.84 -3.82
C THR A 313 -4.74 -9.66 -4.59
N ALA A 314 -4.65 -9.46 -5.91
CA ALA A 314 -3.66 -10.16 -6.75
C ALA A 314 -2.22 -9.82 -6.33
N LEU A 315 -1.94 -8.54 -6.09
CA LEU A 315 -0.63 -8.07 -5.63
C LEU A 315 -0.30 -8.55 -4.22
N ALA A 316 -1.28 -8.65 -3.32
CA ALA A 316 -1.07 -9.20 -1.99
C ALA A 316 -0.57 -10.65 -2.03
N PHE A 317 -1.10 -11.48 -2.94
CA PHE A 317 -0.59 -12.82 -3.15
C PHE A 317 0.80 -12.84 -3.79
N ALA A 318 1.09 -11.93 -4.74
CA ALA A 318 2.42 -11.81 -5.32
C ALA A 318 3.49 -11.52 -4.26
N ILE A 319 3.21 -10.58 -3.34
CA ILE A 319 4.08 -10.25 -2.21
C ILE A 319 4.19 -11.43 -1.23
N ALA A 320 3.09 -12.07 -0.87
CA ALA A 320 3.09 -13.20 0.07
C ALA A 320 3.85 -14.42 -0.46
N LEU A 321 3.88 -14.62 -1.78
CA LEU A 321 4.61 -15.66 -2.49
C LEU A 321 6.06 -15.26 -2.80
N GLU A 322 6.46 -14.05 -2.46
CA GLU A 322 7.80 -13.49 -2.68
C GLU A 322 8.22 -13.52 -4.17
N LEU A 323 7.26 -13.24 -5.08
CA LEU A 323 7.49 -13.22 -6.51
C LEU A 323 8.41 -12.06 -6.91
N ASP A 324 9.32 -12.29 -7.82
CA ASP A 324 10.09 -11.20 -8.42
C ASP A 324 9.20 -10.33 -9.33
N LEU A 325 9.77 -9.24 -9.88
CA LEU A 325 9.00 -8.27 -10.66
C LEU A 325 8.42 -8.87 -11.94
N ASN A 326 9.14 -9.77 -12.61
CA ASN A 326 8.68 -10.41 -13.84
C ASN A 326 7.59 -11.45 -13.54
N GLU A 327 7.83 -12.31 -12.54
CA GLU A 327 6.84 -13.26 -12.05
C GLU A 327 5.56 -12.53 -11.57
N THR A 328 5.70 -11.40 -10.89
CA THR A 328 4.56 -10.57 -10.46
C THR A 328 3.77 -10.05 -11.64
N ARG A 329 4.44 -9.50 -12.66
CA ARG A 329 3.79 -9.01 -13.90
C ARG A 329 3.01 -10.10 -14.60
N ASP A 330 3.62 -11.28 -14.79
CA ASP A 330 2.96 -12.43 -15.40
C ASP A 330 1.77 -12.91 -14.57
N PHE A 331 1.92 -12.97 -13.26
CA PHE A 331 0.89 -13.42 -12.35
C PHE A 331 -0.34 -12.51 -12.34
N ILE A 332 -0.16 -11.18 -12.21
CA ILE A 332 -1.29 -10.24 -12.21
C ILE A 332 -1.93 -10.07 -13.59
N ALA A 333 -1.16 -10.29 -14.68
CA ALA A 333 -1.70 -10.28 -16.05
C ALA A 333 -2.77 -11.36 -16.25
N ARG A 334 -2.69 -12.51 -15.56
CA ARG A 334 -3.71 -13.57 -15.57
C ARG A 334 -5.03 -13.16 -14.94
N ALA A 335 -5.03 -12.10 -14.10
CA ALA A 335 -6.24 -11.44 -13.59
C ALA A 335 -6.66 -10.23 -14.45
N GLY A 336 -5.90 -9.90 -15.50
CA GLY A 336 -6.14 -8.77 -16.40
C GLY A 336 -5.57 -7.45 -15.88
N TYR A 337 -4.55 -7.48 -15.02
CA TYR A 337 -3.91 -6.29 -14.46
C TYR A 337 -2.46 -6.14 -14.95
N ALA A 338 -1.98 -4.90 -14.90
CA ALA A 338 -0.58 -4.56 -15.14
C ALA A 338 -0.11 -3.55 -14.11
N LEU A 339 1.19 -3.52 -13.81
CA LEU A 339 1.81 -2.41 -13.08
C LEU A 339 2.01 -1.23 -14.03
N SER A 340 1.66 -0.04 -13.57
CA SER A 340 1.74 1.19 -14.35
C SER A 340 2.53 2.25 -13.60
N HIS A 341 3.54 2.81 -14.26
CA HIS A 341 4.31 3.92 -13.68
C HIS A 341 3.54 5.25 -13.64
N SER A 342 2.29 5.30 -14.13
CA SER A 342 1.38 6.43 -13.92
C SER A 342 0.61 6.36 -12.60
N SER A 343 0.74 5.27 -11.86
CA SER A 343 0.04 5.01 -10.59
C SER A 343 1.04 4.99 -9.44
N LYS A 344 0.90 5.90 -8.48
CA LYS A 344 1.73 5.90 -7.25
C LYS A 344 1.63 4.57 -6.49
N PHE A 345 0.42 3.99 -6.44
CA PHE A 345 0.19 2.67 -5.86
C PHE A 345 1.09 1.60 -6.49
N ASP A 346 1.13 1.55 -7.83
CA ASP A 346 1.91 0.55 -8.55
C ASP A 346 3.43 0.77 -8.39
N ILE A 347 3.87 2.03 -8.40
CA ILE A 347 5.27 2.39 -8.18
C ILE A 347 5.74 1.97 -6.78
N ILE A 348 4.93 2.19 -5.75
CA ILE A 348 5.25 1.79 -4.38
C ILE A 348 5.35 0.26 -4.28
N VAL A 349 4.41 -0.49 -4.86
CA VAL A 349 4.45 -1.95 -4.86
C VAL A 349 5.68 -2.45 -5.62
N GLU A 350 5.98 -1.89 -6.80
CA GLU A 350 7.18 -2.22 -7.58
C GLU A 350 8.47 -1.97 -6.79
N TYR A 351 8.56 -0.82 -6.09
CA TYR A 351 9.69 -0.51 -5.22
C TYR A 351 9.93 -1.60 -4.17
N PHE A 352 8.88 -2.04 -3.45
CA PHE A 352 9.00 -3.08 -2.44
C PHE A 352 9.47 -4.42 -3.02
N ILE A 353 8.97 -4.80 -4.19
CA ILE A 353 9.39 -6.01 -4.90
C ILE A 353 10.89 -5.92 -5.28
N LEU A 354 11.33 -4.79 -5.83
CA LEU A 354 12.73 -4.57 -6.22
C LEU A 354 13.68 -4.59 -5.01
N GLN A 355 13.23 -4.07 -3.87
CA GLN A 355 13.98 -4.14 -2.61
C GLN A 355 13.92 -5.53 -1.95
N LYS A 356 13.19 -6.49 -2.54
CA LYS A 356 12.92 -7.82 -1.96
C LYS A 356 12.29 -7.73 -0.56
N ASN A 357 11.55 -6.67 -0.32
CA ASN A 357 10.80 -6.49 0.92
C ASN A 357 9.36 -6.97 0.72
N TYR A 358 9.08 -8.18 1.16
CA TYR A 358 7.79 -8.86 1.00
C TYR A 358 6.91 -8.77 2.25
N ASN A 359 7.12 -7.75 3.07
CA ASN A 359 6.29 -7.49 4.24
C ASN A 359 5.02 -6.71 3.83
N VAL A 360 3.90 -7.44 3.71
CA VAL A 360 2.58 -6.85 3.35
C VAL A 360 2.17 -5.73 4.28
N ILE A 361 2.56 -5.80 5.56
CA ILE A 361 2.14 -4.83 6.56
C ILE A 361 2.92 -3.53 6.38
N GLU A 362 4.24 -3.60 6.25
CA GLU A 362 5.10 -2.44 6.00
C GLU A 362 4.76 -1.76 4.66
N LEU A 363 4.42 -2.57 3.64
CA LEU A 363 3.90 -2.07 2.38
C LEU A 363 2.57 -1.32 2.59
N ASN A 364 1.64 -1.86 3.39
CA ASN A 364 0.37 -1.21 3.70
C ASN A 364 0.55 0.08 4.51
N GLU A 365 1.49 0.12 5.45
CA GLU A 365 1.86 1.35 6.16
C GLU A 365 2.36 2.42 5.19
N THR A 366 3.22 2.01 4.24
CA THR A 366 3.73 2.91 3.20
C THR A 366 2.62 3.39 2.28
N LEU A 367 1.78 2.48 1.77
CA LEU A 367 0.63 2.83 0.94
C LEU A 367 -0.30 3.82 1.65
N PHE A 368 -0.57 3.59 2.93
CA PHE A 368 -1.39 4.49 3.74
C PHE A 368 -0.76 5.87 3.89
N ALA A 369 0.56 5.95 4.14
CA ALA A 369 1.28 7.21 4.28
C ALA A 369 1.24 8.05 2.98
N PHE A 370 1.17 7.39 1.81
CA PHE A 370 1.04 8.04 0.50
C PHE A 370 -0.41 8.17 0.01
N ASP A 371 -1.43 7.99 0.88
CA ASP A 371 -2.87 8.02 0.56
C ASP A 371 -3.26 7.05 -0.57
N GLN A 372 -2.65 5.88 -0.60
CA GLN A 372 -2.95 4.85 -1.58
C GLN A 372 -3.83 3.73 -0.98
N PRO A 373 -4.62 3.02 -1.81
CA PRO A 373 -5.35 1.84 -1.37
C PRO A 373 -4.41 0.79 -0.78
N LEU A 374 -4.86 0.09 0.26
CA LEU A 374 -4.10 -1.00 0.86
C LEU A 374 -4.21 -2.28 0.02
N ILE A 375 -3.20 -3.15 0.09
CA ILE A 375 -3.26 -4.50 -0.50
C ILE A 375 -3.82 -5.52 0.48
N GLY A 376 -4.35 -6.63 -0.04
CA GLY A 376 -4.95 -7.70 0.79
C GLY A 376 -6.40 -7.43 1.19
N ALA A 377 -7.08 -6.49 0.54
CA ALA A 377 -8.47 -6.15 0.81
C ALA A 377 -9.44 -6.91 -0.10
#